data_64f8f3ec4b6d2e23d84871cda6ee1c89
#
_entry.id   64f8f3ec4b6d2e23d84871cda6ee1c89
#
_cell.length_a   1.000
_cell.length_b   1.000
_cell.length_c   1.000
_cell.angle_alpha   90.00
_cell.angle_beta   90.00
_cell.angle_gamma   90.00
#
_symmetry.space_group_name_H-M   'P 1'
#
loop_
_entity.id
_entity.type
_entity.pdbx_description
1 polymer ?
#
loop_
_entity_poly.entity_id
_entity_poly.type
_entity_poly.pdbx_seq_one_letter_code
_entity_poly.pdbx_strand_id
1 'polypeptide(L)'
;VTIGILVLFVGKRLNERVRLLRELSIPEPVTGGLLFSILFALLYAASGAVVEFELRARDVLLVYFFTTIGINARAADLLAGGRPFVILLVLTIAFMLAQNLTGISVAALFDLPAAVGVIGGTVSLIGGHGTTIAWAPSIAEEYGISNAMEIGIASATFGLILASLMGGP
;
A
#
# COMPACT_ATOMS: atom_id res chain seq x y z
N VAL A 1 6.10 -4.20 17.23
CA VAL A 1 5.74 -2.76 17.37
C VAL A 1 6.99 -1.90 17.51
N THR A 2 7.91 -2.19 18.42
CA THR A 2 9.10 -1.36 18.71
C THR A 2 9.96 -1.10 17.45
N ILE A 3 10.24 -2.14 16.65
CA ILE A 3 11.02 -2.00 15.41
C ILE A 3 10.28 -1.09 14.42
N GLY A 4 8.96 -1.23 14.28
CA GLY A 4 8.18 -0.36 13.39
C GLY A 4 8.24 1.12 13.79
N ILE A 5 8.23 1.41 15.09
CA ILE A 5 8.39 2.77 15.61
C ILE A 5 9.80 3.30 15.29
N LEU A 6 10.85 2.48 15.50
CA LEU A 6 12.22 2.84 15.15
C LEU A 6 12.36 3.15 13.65
N VAL A 7 11.80 2.28 12.79
CA VAL A 7 11.80 2.47 11.32
C VAL A 7 11.15 3.80 10.95
N LEU A 8 10.00 4.13 11.55
CA LEU A 8 9.31 5.39 11.32
C LEU A 8 10.17 6.59 11.72
N PHE A 9 10.77 6.58 12.92
CA PHE A 9 11.62 7.69 13.38
C PHE A 9 12.89 7.85 12.54
N VAL A 10 13.50 6.74 12.09
CA VAL A 10 14.64 6.79 11.17
C VAL A 10 14.21 7.39 9.85
N GLY A 11 13.07 6.96 9.28
CA GLY A 11 12.52 7.53 8.04
C GLY A 11 12.25 9.02 8.17
N LYS A 12 11.61 9.44 9.28
CA LYS A 12 11.38 10.86 9.59
C LYS A 12 12.69 11.65 9.61
N ARG A 13 13.68 11.17 10.35
CA ARG A 13 14.99 11.83 10.46
C ARG A 13 15.69 11.94 9.10
N LEU A 14 15.52 10.94 8.25
CA LEU A 14 16.09 10.93 6.91
C LEU A 14 15.39 11.96 6.00
N ASN A 15 14.06 12.01 6.03
CA ASN A 15 13.28 13.01 5.29
C ASN A 15 13.60 14.45 5.73
N GLU A 16 13.85 14.68 7.03
CA GLU A 16 14.28 15.99 7.52
C GLU A 16 15.65 16.42 6.98
N ARG A 17 16.58 15.46 6.78
CA ARG A 17 17.96 15.73 6.35
C ARG A 17 18.17 15.71 4.85
N VAL A 18 17.44 14.88 4.13
CA VAL A 18 17.59 14.71 2.67
C VAL A 18 16.56 15.57 1.96
N ARG A 19 17.01 16.68 1.40
CA ARG A 19 16.17 17.66 0.71
C ARG A 19 15.31 17.02 -0.40
N LEU A 20 15.89 16.10 -1.17
CA LEU A 20 15.22 15.40 -2.26
C LEU A 20 13.98 14.63 -1.78
N LEU A 21 14.06 13.88 -0.66
CA LEU A 21 12.94 13.13 -0.13
C LEU A 21 11.78 14.04 0.30
N ARG A 22 12.12 15.21 0.83
CA ARG A 22 11.15 16.21 1.25
C ARG A 22 10.51 16.91 0.06
N GLU A 23 11.29 17.30 -0.94
CA GLU A 23 10.79 17.94 -2.16
C GLU A 23 9.87 17.01 -2.96
N LEU A 24 10.18 15.72 -2.99
CA LEU A 24 9.36 14.70 -3.63
C LEU A 24 8.19 14.22 -2.74
N SER A 25 8.00 14.82 -1.55
CA SER A 25 6.91 14.46 -0.63
C SER A 25 6.82 12.97 -0.31
N ILE A 26 7.97 12.25 -0.29
CA ILE A 26 7.99 10.82 0.00
C ILE A 26 7.60 10.60 1.47
N PRO A 27 6.59 9.74 1.76
CA PRO A 27 6.16 9.51 3.13
C PRO A 27 7.25 8.89 4.00
N GLU A 28 7.37 9.38 5.23
CA GLU A 28 8.38 8.93 6.21
C GLU A 28 8.39 7.39 6.41
N PRO A 29 7.23 6.70 6.51
CA PRO A 29 7.22 5.24 6.62
C PRO A 29 7.81 4.52 5.40
N VAL A 30 7.65 5.09 4.20
CA VAL A 30 8.20 4.53 2.96
C VAL A 30 9.72 4.64 2.97
N THR A 31 10.27 5.81 3.30
CA THR A 31 11.71 6.03 3.41
C THR A 31 12.34 5.09 4.42
N GLY A 32 11.76 5.00 5.62
CA GLY A 32 12.23 4.10 6.66
C GLY A 32 12.11 2.63 6.25
N GLY A 33 10.97 2.23 5.70
CA GLY A 33 10.71 0.87 5.25
C GLY A 33 11.69 0.41 4.18
N LEU A 34 11.93 1.23 3.14
CA LEU A 34 12.91 0.92 2.09
C LEU A 34 14.34 0.76 2.62
N LEU A 35 14.76 1.68 3.51
CA LEU A 35 16.08 1.59 4.13
C LEU A 35 16.26 0.27 4.89
N PHE A 36 15.29 -0.08 5.73
CA PHE A 36 15.34 -1.33 6.49
C PHE A 36 15.19 -2.57 5.62
N SER A 37 14.39 -2.52 4.55
CA SER A 37 14.31 -3.61 3.57
C SER A 37 15.65 -3.88 2.91
N ILE A 38 16.36 -2.83 2.49
CA ILE A 38 17.73 -2.96 1.94
C ILE A 38 18.68 -3.52 2.99
N LEU A 39 18.62 -3.03 4.22
CA LEU A 39 19.46 -3.52 5.32
C LEU A 39 19.24 -5.02 5.58
N PHE A 40 17.97 -5.47 5.64
CA PHE A 40 17.66 -6.89 5.84
C PHE A 40 18.05 -7.74 4.63
N ALA A 41 17.90 -7.22 3.40
CA ALA A 41 18.35 -7.90 2.20
C ALA A 41 19.89 -8.11 2.20
N LEU A 42 20.65 -7.08 2.61
CA LEU A 42 22.09 -7.18 2.75
C LEU A 42 22.50 -8.14 3.88
N LEU A 43 21.80 -8.12 5.00
CA LEU A 43 22.01 -9.05 6.10
C LEU A 43 21.78 -10.49 5.63
N TYR A 44 20.70 -10.74 4.92
CA TYR A 44 20.41 -12.06 4.33
C TYR A 44 21.49 -12.50 3.35
N ALA A 45 21.91 -11.61 2.46
CA ALA A 45 22.97 -11.91 1.46
C ALA A 45 24.33 -12.21 2.11
N ALA A 46 24.65 -11.57 3.25
CA ALA A 46 25.93 -11.72 3.93
C ALA A 46 25.97 -12.92 4.88
N SER A 47 24.86 -13.26 5.55
CA SER A 47 24.82 -14.25 6.65
C SER A 47 23.81 -15.39 6.43
N GLY A 48 22.93 -15.28 5.44
CA GLY A 48 21.79 -16.19 5.28
C GLY A 48 20.72 -16.06 6.38
N ALA A 49 20.84 -15.07 7.28
CA ALA A 49 19.93 -14.90 8.40
C ALA A 49 18.58 -14.37 7.92
N VAL A 50 17.51 -15.10 8.20
CA VAL A 50 16.12 -14.67 7.94
C VAL A 50 15.57 -14.02 9.20
N VAL A 51 15.02 -12.81 9.06
CA VAL A 51 14.35 -12.09 10.14
C VAL A 51 12.85 -12.26 9.98
N GLU A 52 12.24 -13.02 10.90
CA GLU A 52 10.79 -13.17 10.96
C GLU A 52 10.18 -12.11 11.87
N PHE A 53 9.09 -11.50 11.41
CA PHE A 53 8.35 -10.51 12.17
C PHE A 53 7.01 -11.06 12.63
N GLU A 54 6.74 -10.96 13.92
CA GLU A 54 5.40 -11.20 14.43
C GLU A 54 4.51 -9.99 14.14
N LEU A 55 3.46 -10.20 13.33
CA LEU A 55 2.65 -9.13 12.77
C LEU A 55 1.25 -8.99 13.42
N ARG A 56 0.93 -9.75 14.47
CA ARG A 56 -0.39 -9.71 15.15
C ARG A 56 -0.80 -8.29 15.58
N ALA A 57 0.16 -7.53 16.13
CA ALA A 57 -0.12 -6.16 16.54
C ALA A 57 -0.49 -5.27 15.35
N ARG A 58 0.11 -5.49 14.18
CA ARG A 58 -0.26 -4.82 12.92
C ARG A 58 -1.71 -5.10 12.56
N ASP A 59 -2.12 -6.36 12.60
CA ASP A 59 -3.46 -6.79 12.21
C ASP A 59 -4.54 -6.22 13.13
N VAL A 60 -4.29 -6.22 14.44
CA VAL A 60 -5.17 -5.58 15.43
C VAL A 60 -5.28 -4.07 15.18
N LEU A 61 -4.16 -3.39 14.96
CA LEU A 61 -4.14 -1.96 14.69
C LEU A 61 -4.83 -1.62 13.35
N LEU A 62 -4.74 -2.50 12.35
CA LEU A 62 -5.43 -2.34 11.08
C LEU A 62 -6.95 -2.41 11.25
N VAL A 63 -7.46 -3.39 12.02
CA VAL A 63 -8.89 -3.47 12.35
C VAL A 63 -9.34 -2.22 13.10
N TYR A 64 -8.55 -1.76 14.06
CA TYR A 64 -8.85 -0.54 14.82
C TYR A 64 -8.92 0.69 13.90
N PHE A 65 -7.96 0.82 12.97
CA PHE A 65 -7.90 1.90 12.00
C PHE A 65 -9.15 1.94 11.12
N PHE A 66 -9.53 0.84 10.48
CA PHE A 66 -10.72 0.79 9.63
C PHE A 66 -12.03 0.96 10.43
N THR A 67 -12.08 0.44 11.66
CA THR A 67 -13.23 0.64 12.55
C THR A 67 -13.44 2.11 12.89
N THR A 68 -12.36 2.84 13.20
CA THR A 68 -12.46 4.28 13.50
C THR A 68 -12.93 5.09 12.29
N ILE A 69 -12.49 4.74 11.09
CA ILE A 69 -13.00 5.37 9.85
C ILE A 69 -14.50 5.08 9.68
N GLY A 70 -14.90 3.81 9.84
CA GLY A 70 -16.30 3.40 9.66
C GLY A 70 -17.25 4.06 10.65
N ILE A 71 -16.88 4.13 11.94
CA ILE A 71 -17.72 4.75 12.99
C ILE A 71 -17.86 6.26 12.77
N ASN A 72 -16.83 6.93 12.25
CA ASN A 72 -16.86 8.36 12.00
C ASN A 72 -17.49 8.74 10.66
N ALA A 73 -17.75 7.78 9.77
CA ALA A 73 -18.40 8.03 8.49
C ALA A 73 -19.88 8.35 8.68
N ARG A 74 -20.29 9.56 8.28
CA ARG A 74 -21.69 10.01 8.35
C ARG A 74 -22.26 10.17 6.96
N ALA A 75 -23.43 9.59 6.70
CA ALA A 75 -24.13 9.78 5.43
C ALA A 75 -24.46 11.26 5.15
N ALA A 76 -24.67 12.05 6.20
CA ALA A 76 -24.90 13.49 6.08
C ALA A 76 -23.72 14.23 5.46
N ASP A 77 -22.48 13.83 5.79
CA ASP A 77 -21.26 14.45 5.24
C ASP A 77 -21.12 14.15 3.75
N LEU A 78 -21.53 12.95 3.32
CA LEU A 78 -21.59 12.56 1.91
C LEU A 78 -22.59 13.41 1.14
N LEU A 79 -23.77 13.65 1.72
CA LEU A 79 -24.80 14.49 1.11
C LEU A 79 -24.40 15.97 1.08
N ALA A 80 -23.66 16.44 2.10
CA ALA A 80 -23.13 17.80 2.15
C ALA A 80 -22.10 18.08 1.05
N GLY A 81 -21.41 17.06 0.55
CA GLY A 81 -20.47 17.16 -0.57
C GLY A 81 -21.11 17.54 -1.91
N GLY A 82 -22.45 17.36 -2.03
CA GLY A 82 -23.24 17.78 -3.17
C GLY A 82 -22.75 17.25 -4.53
N ARG A 83 -22.98 18.05 -5.58
CA ARG A 83 -22.63 17.67 -6.97
C ARG A 83 -21.15 17.38 -7.20
N PRO A 84 -20.18 18.15 -6.66
CA PRO A 84 -18.75 17.82 -6.82
C PRO A 84 -18.38 16.45 -6.26
N PHE A 85 -18.96 16.06 -5.11
CA PHE A 85 -18.72 14.76 -4.52
C PHE A 85 -19.22 13.63 -5.43
N VAL A 86 -20.44 13.75 -5.99
CA VAL A 86 -20.98 12.74 -6.91
C VAL A 86 -20.12 12.58 -8.15
N ILE A 87 -19.64 13.69 -8.71
CA ILE A 87 -18.73 13.66 -9.88
C ILE A 87 -17.44 12.91 -9.54
N LEU A 88 -16.80 13.26 -8.42
CA LEU A 88 -15.58 12.58 -7.96
C LEU A 88 -15.81 11.10 -7.68
N LEU A 89 -16.94 10.73 -7.08
CA LEU A 89 -17.29 9.34 -6.81
C LEU A 89 -17.40 8.54 -8.12
N VAL A 90 -18.13 9.08 -9.11
CA VAL A 90 -18.29 8.41 -10.42
C VAL A 90 -16.95 8.28 -11.13
N LEU A 91 -16.13 9.33 -11.12
CA LEU A 91 -14.79 9.31 -11.71
C LEU A 91 -13.89 8.28 -11.01
N THR A 92 -13.94 8.20 -9.69
CA THR A 92 -13.16 7.22 -8.92
C THR A 92 -13.58 5.80 -9.28
N ILE A 93 -14.88 5.51 -9.33
CA ILE A 93 -15.38 4.18 -9.72
C ILE A 93 -14.95 3.84 -11.16
N ALA A 94 -15.11 4.77 -12.10
CA ALA A 94 -14.68 4.57 -13.48
C ALA A 94 -13.16 4.31 -13.58
N PHE A 95 -12.37 5.06 -12.80
CA PHE A 95 -10.92 4.86 -12.71
C PHE A 95 -10.57 3.49 -12.11
N MET A 96 -11.25 3.05 -11.06
CA MET A 96 -11.05 1.71 -10.46
C MET A 96 -11.31 0.59 -11.49
N LEU A 97 -12.38 0.70 -12.25
CA LEU A 97 -12.69 -0.28 -13.30
C LEU A 97 -11.61 -0.28 -14.39
N ALA A 98 -11.20 0.88 -14.88
CA ALA A 98 -10.15 1.00 -15.88
C ALA A 98 -8.81 0.46 -15.36
N GLN A 99 -8.47 0.74 -14.12
CA GLN A 99 -7.24 0.24 -13.48
C GLN A 99 -7.25 -1.28 -13.32
N ASN A 100 -8.37 -1.87 -12.90
CA ASN A 100 -8.49 -3.33 -12.82
C ASN A 100 -8.41 -3.99 -14.21
N LEU A 101 -9.08 -3.43 -15.21
CA LEU A 101 -8.97 -3.93 -16.58
C LEU A 101 -7.53 -3.89 -17.09
N THR A 102 -6.82 -2.80 -16.82
CA THR A 102 -5.40 -2.67 -17.17
C THR A 102 -4.55 -3.71 -16.43
N GLY A 103 -4.73 -3.84 -15.11
CA GLY A 103 -4.00 -4.81 -14.31
C GLY A 103 -4.23 -6.26 -14.76
N ILE A 104 -5.48 -6.63 -15.02
CA ILE A 104 -5.85 -7.97 -15.52
C ILE A 104 -5.25 -8.20 -16.92
N SER A 105 -5.32 -7.19 -17.80
CA SER A 105 -4.75 -7.29 -19.13
C SER A 105 -3.23 -7.48 -19.09
N VAL A 106 -2.54 -6.76 -18.23
CA VAL A 106 -1.09 -6.92 -18.02
C VAL A 106 -0.79 -8.30 -17.44
N ALA A 107 -1.52 -8.75 -16.42
CA ALA A 107 -1.35 -10.09 -15.87
C ALA A 107 -1.52 -11.17 -16.94
N ALA A 108 -2.52 -11.05 -17.80
CA ALA A 108 -2.76 -11.97 -18.90
C ALA A 108 -1.62 -12.00 -19.95
N LEU A 109 -0.95 -10.87 -20.20
CA LEU A 109 0.23 -10.81 -21.09
C LEU A 109 1.43 -11.60 -20.56
N PHE A 110 1.50 -11.82 -19.26
CA PHE A 110 2.55 -12.59 -18.58
C PHE A 110 2.08 -13.97 -18.11
N ASP A 111 0.93 -14.44 -18.59
CA ASP A 111 0.32 -15.73 -18.20
C ASP A 111 0.09 -15.85 -16.68
N LEU A 112 -0.19 -14.71 -16.00
CA LEU A 112 -0.47 -14.66 -14.59
C LEU A 112 -1.99 -14.68 -14.32
N PRO A 113 -2.43 -15.22 -13.16
CA PRO A 113 -3.83 -15.17 -12.77
C PRO A 113 -4.38 -13.74 -12.72
N ALA A 114 -5.63 -13.53 -13.13
CA ALA A 114 -6.29 -12.23 -13.12
C ALA A 114 -6.26 -11.55 -11.73
N ALA A 115 -6.31 -12.33 -10.65
CA ALA A 115 -6.24 -11.84 -9.29
C ALA A 115 -4.89 -11.14 -8.97
N VAL A 116 -3.80 -11.51 -9.64
CA VAL A 116 -2.51 -10.79 -9.56
C VAL A 116 -2.66 -9.38 -10.10
N GLY A 117 -3.38 -9.21 -11.22
CA GLY A 117 -3.68 -7.90 -11.78
C GLY A 117 -4.56 -7.04 -10.88
N VAL A 118 -5.51 -7.64 -10.17
CA VAL A 118 -6.39 -6.93 -9.22
C VAL A 118 -5.64 -6.51 -7.97
N ILE A 119 -4.82 -7.40 -7.37
CA ILE A 119 -4.06 -7.08 -6.17
C ILE A 119 -2.95 -6.06 -6.45
N GLY A 120 -2.27 -6.17 -7.59
CA GLY A 120 -1.29 -5.17 -8.05
C GLY A 120 -1.92 -3.89 -8.60
N GLY A 121 -3.22 -3.91 -8.88
CA GLY A 121 -4.02 -2.79 -9.36
C GLY A 121 -4.75 -2.03 -8.24
N THR A 122 -6.07 -2.06 -8.28
CA THR A 122 -6.93 -1.23 -7.39
C THR A 122 -6.73 -1.53 -5.91
N VAL A 123 -6.53 -2.78 -5.52
CA VAL A 123 -6.34 -3.16 -4.11
C VAL A 123 -5.13 -2.44 -3.51
N SER A 124 -4.03 -2.38 -4.25
CA SER A 124 -2.77 -1.79 -3.80
C SER A 124 -2.65 -0.30 -4.11
N LEU A 125 -3.03 0.12 -5.33
CA LEU A 125 -2.77 1.49 -5.79
C LEU A 125 -3.81 2.50 -5.32
N ILE A 126 -5.07 2.10 -5.16
CA ILE A 126 -6.12 2.96 -4.57
C ILE A 126 -6.28 2.65 -3.09
N GLY A 127 -6.38 1.38 -2.73
CA GLY A 127 -6.56 0.95 -1.35
C GLY A 127 -5.31 1.07 -0.49
N GLY A 128 -4.12 0.99 -1.10
CA GLY A 128 -2.83 1.10 -0.42
C GLY A 128 -2.47 -0.12 0.42
N HIS A 129 -1.47 0.04 1.29
CA HIS A 129 -0.96 -1.04 2.16
C HIS A 129 -2.03 -1.65 3.06
N GLY A 130 -2.92 -0.82 3.63
CA GLY A 130 -3.96 -1.28 4.55
C GLY A 130 -4.96 -2.22 3.87
N THR A 131 -5.46 -1.83 2.70
CA THR A 131 -6.38 -2.64 1.92
C THR A 131 -5.72 -3.90 1.39
N THR A 132 -4.45 -3.81 0.97
CA THR A 132 -3.64 -4.97 0.59
C THR A 132 -3.55 -5.99 1.72
N ILE A 133 -3.20 -5.56 2.93
CA ILE A 133 -3.08 -6.44 4.09
C ILE A 133 -4.42 -7.10 4.41
N ALA A 134 -5.53 -6.37 4.26
CA ALA A 134 -6.87 -6.89 4.53
C ALA A 134 -7.31 -7.95 3.50
N TRP A 135 -6.99 -7.76 2.21
CA TRP A 135 -7.48 -8.64 1.14
C TRP A 135 -6.52 -9.74 0.71
N ALA A 136 -5.21 -9.56 0.89
CA ALA A 136 -4.21 -10.53 0.43
C ALA A 136 -4.40 -11.94 1.00
N PRO A 137 -4.78 -12.16 2.29
CA PRO A 137 -5.04 -13.50 2.80
C PRO A 137 -6.18 -14.21 2.05
N SER A 138 -7.30 -13.52 1.81
CA SER A 138 -8.44 -14.07 1.05
C SER A 138 -8.08 -14.38 -0.39
N ILE A 139 -7.29 -13.51 -1.03
CA ILE A 139 -6.82 -13.73 -2.40
C ILE A 139 -5.85 -14.92 -2.45
N ALA A 140 -4.98 -15.07 -1.47
CA ALA A 140 -4.07 -16.21 -1.37
C ALA A 140 -4.82 -17.52 -1.24
N GLU A 141 -5.84 -17.57 -0.39
CA GLU A 141 -6.65 -18.77 -0.13
C GLU A 141 -7.56 -19.11 -1.32
N GLU A 142 -8.28 -18.14 -1.86
CA GLU A 142 -9.31 -18.35 -2.88
C GLU A 142 -8.70 -18.61 -4.27
N TYR A 143 -7.61 -17.91 -4.62
CA TYR A 143 -6.99 -18.00 -5.95
C TYR A 143 -5.64 -18.74 -5.96
N GLY A 144 -5.19 -19.26 -4.82
CA GLY A 144 -3.95 -20.04 -4.72
C GLY A 144 -2.67 -19.20 -4.91
N ILE A 145 -2.73 -17.88 -4.66
CA ILE A 145 -1.60 -16.96 -4.85
C ILE A 145 -0.89 -16.78 -3.51
N SER A 146 0.02 -17.70 -3.18
CA SER A 146 0.70 -17.74 -1.87
C SER A 146 1.46 -16.43 -1.53
N ASN A 147 1.93 -15.70 -2.54
CA ASN A 147 2.67 -14.44 -2.39
C ASN A 147 1.82 -13.19 -2.68
N ALA A 148 0.49 -13.28 -2.53
CA ALA A 148 -0.42 -12.16 -2.75
C ALA A 148 -0.06 -10.94 -1.87
N MET A 149 0.34 -11.16 -0.61
CA MET A 149 0.72 -10.10 0.32
C MET A 149 1.95 -9.34 -0.19
N GLU A 150 2.98 -10.05 -0.61
CA GLU A 150 4.23 -9.47 -1.11
C GLU A 150 4.00 -8.68 -2.40
N ILE A 151 3.25 -9.25 -3.34
CA ILE A 151 2.89 -8.58 -4.60
C ILE A 151 2.14 -7.28 -4.31
N GLY A 152 1.15 -7.33 -3.44
CA GLY A 152 0.33 -6.17 -3.13
C GLY A 152 1.10 -5.08 -2.38
N ILE A 153 1.92 -5.44 -1.38
CA ILE A 153 2.75 -4.48 -0.64
C ILE A 153 3.80 -3.83 -1.56
N ALA A 154 4.47 -4.63 -2.40
CA ALA A 154 5.43 -4.10 -3.38
C ALA A 154 4.75 -3.12 -4.35
N SER A 155 3.57 -3.49 -4.89
CA SER A 155 2.80 -2.63 -5.79
C SER A 155 2.34 -1.33 -5.11
N ALA A 156 1.83 -1.40 -3.88
CA ALA A 156 1.42 -0.23 -3.11
C ALA A 156 2.61 0.72 -2.84
N THR A 157 3.76 0.17 -2.46
CA THR A 157 4.97 0.94 -2.19
C THR A 157 5.47 1.62 -3.47
N PHE A 158 5.56 0.87 -4.57
CA PHE A 158 6.00 1.39 -5.86
C PHE A 158 5.04 2.47 -6.38
N GLY A 159 3.73 2.21 -6.31
CA GLY A 159 2.71 3.19 -6.70
C GLY A 159 2.78 4.48 -5.90
N LEU A 160 3.02 4.39 -4.59
CA LEU A 160 3.15 5.55 -3.73
C LEU A 160 4.40 6.38 -4.06
N ILE A 161 5.53 5.73 -4.36
CA ILE A 161 6.76 6.41 -4.80
C ILE A 161 6.52 7.11 -6.13
N LEU A 162 5.94 6.43 -7.12
CA LEU A 162 5.64 7.04 -8.42
C LEU A 162 4.66 8.21 -8.30
N ALA A 163 3.61 8.07 -7.49
CA ALA A 163 2.67 9.15 -7.24
C ALA A 163 3.35 10.37 -6.62
N SER A 164 4.27 10.16 -5.67
CA SER A 164 5.05 11.23 -5.05
C SER A 164 5.98 11.93 -6.06
N LEU A 165 6.58 11.17 -6.97
CA LEU A 165 7.44 11.71 -8.03
C LEU A 165 6.64 12.51 -9.07
N MET A 166 5.41 12.08 -9.40
CA MET A 166 4.56 12.72 -10.41
C MET A 166 3.76 13.91 -9.86
N GLY A 167 3.38 13.84 -8.58
CA GLY A 167 2.60 14.88 -7.90
C GLY A 167 3.44 15.82 -7.03
N GLY A 168 4.76 15.67 -7.03
CA GLY A 168 5.69 16.58 -6.37
C GLY A 168 5.68 17.99 -6.97
N PRO A 169 6.34 18.97 -6.32
CA PRO A 169 6.21 20.39 -6.62
C PRO A 169 6.57 20.74 -8.05
#